data_557f1a67963e1932da1b71bf970c21d7
#
_entry.id   557f1a67963e1932da1b71bf970c21d7
#
_cell.length_a   1.000
_cell.length_b   1.000
_cell.length_c   1.000
_cell.angle_alpha   90.00
_cell.angle_beta   90.00
_cell.angle_gamma   90.00
#
_symmetry.space_group_name_H-M   'P 1'
#
loop_
_entity.id
_entity.type
_entity.pdbx_description
1 polymer ?
#
loop_
_entity_poly.entity_id
_entity_poly.type
_entity_poly.pdbx_seq_one_letter_code
_entity_poly.pdbx_strand_id
1 'polypeptide(L)'
;MPRKPKAAATPACKPAAPASTPAFWLFKSEPDSFSWEQQKARGKKGEAWEGVRNFLARSNMKAMRLGDRGFFYHSNVGKEIVGIVEVCALAHPDASDATGVWKCVDVRALADMPKPVSLVAVKANRKLANMVLVRSSRLSVQPVTPAEWAEVCRMGGLDPASI
;
A
#
# COMPACT_ATOMS: atom_id res chain seq x y z
N MET A 1 -16.53 37.25 -31.31
CA MET A 1 -16.62 35.79 -31.46
C MET A 1 -16.51 35.16 -30.08
N PRO A 2 -17.56 34.55 -29.56
CA PRO A 2 -17.44 33.87 -28.29
C PRO A 2 -16.52 32.67 -28.48
N ARG A 3 -15.44 32.63 -27.70
CA ARG A 3 -14.61 31.43 -27.61
C ARG A 3 -15.43 30.32 -26.97
N LYS A 4 -15.64 29.24 -27.72
CA LYS A 4 -16.17 28.01 -27.14
C LYS A 4 -15.28 27.65 -25.94
N PRO A 5 -15.87 27.35 -24.78
CA PRO A 5 -15.07 26.77 -23.69
C PRO A 5 -14.50 25.47 -24.23
N LYS A 6 -13.20 25.40 -24.25
CA LYS A 6 -12.49 24.15 -24.49
C LYS A 6 -12.94 23.23 -23.37
N ALA A 7 -13.76 22.25 -23.70
CA ALA A 7 -14.11 21.22 -22.75
C ALA A 7 -12.77 20.65 -22.23
N ALA A 8 -12.51 20.80 -20.95
CA ALA A 8 -11.42 20.12 -20.32
C ALA A 8 -11.68 18.64 -20.55
N ALA A 9 -10.93 18.04 -21.43
CA ALA A 9 -10.94 16.61 -21.56
C ALA A 9 -10.53 16.09 -20.20
N THR A 10 -11.47 15.50 -19.49
CA THR A 10 -11.16 14.63 -18.37
C THR A 10 -10.13 13.67 -18.91
N PRO A 11 -8.92 13.59 -18.31
CA PRO A 11 -8.00 12.58 -18.78
C PRO A 11 -8.72 11.26 -18.60
N ALA A 12 -9.12 10.66 -19.69
CA ALA A 12 -9.52 9.28 -19.68
C ALA A 12 -8.41 8.56 -18.92
N CYS A 13 -8.76 7.76 -17.92
CA CYS A 13 -7.84 6.82 -17.31
C CYS A 13 -7.14 6.10 -18.45
N LYS A 14 -5.98 6.57 -18.84
CA LYS A 14 -5.16 5.79 -19.74
C LYS A 14 -4.93 4.48 -19.02
N PRO A 15 -5.30 3.35 -19.63
CA PRO A 15 -4.84 2.07 -19.11
C PRO A 15 -3.34 2.24 -18.92
N ALA A 16 -2.88 1.94 -17.73
CA ALA A 16 -1.47 2.05 -17.40
C ALA A 16 -0.68 1.43 -18.54
N ALA A 17 0.25 2.17 -19.10
CA ALA A 17 1.07 1.68 -20.19
C ALA A 17 1.61 0.30 -19.75
N PRO A 18 1.49 -0.77 -20.56
CA PRO A 18 1.79 -2.14 -20.15
C PRO A 18 3.25 -2.37 -19.72
N ALA A 19 4.09 -1.36 -19.77
CA ALA A 19 5.49 -1.41 -19.42
C ALA A 19 5.82 -0.81 -18.04
N SER A 20 4.86 -0.23 -17.30
CA SER A 20 5.19 0.32 -16.00
C SER A 20 5.14 -0.77 -14.94
N THR A 21 6.30 -1.13 -14.42
CA THR A 21 6.43 -1.95 -13.23
C THR A 21 5.60 -1.32 -12.10
N PRO A 22 4.74 -2.09 -11.41
CA PRO A 22 4.01 -1.58 -10.25
C PRO A 22 4.97 -0.98 -9.22
N ALA A 23 4.59 0.13 -8.63
CA ALA A 23 5.29 0.63 -7.46
C ALA A 23 4.93 -0.22 -6.24
N PHE A 24 5.80 -0.21 -5.25
CA PHE A 24 5.64 -1.02 -4.05
C PHE A 24 5.51 -0.15 -2.82
N TRP A 25 4.64 -0.59 -1.93
CA TRP A 25 4.27 0.14 -0.73
C TRP A 25 4.20 -0.80 0.47
N LEU A 26 4.05 -0.24 1.66
CA LEU A 26 3.77 -1.00 2.88
C LEU A 26 2.69 -0.26 3.65
N PHE A 27 1.69 -1.00 4.09
CA PHE A 27 0.56 -0.50 4.86
C PHE A 27 0.61 -1.11 6.27
N LYS A 28 0.63 -0.27 7.27
CA LYS A 28 0.58 -0.70 8.68
C LYS A 28 -0.85 -0.70 9.19
N SER A 29 -1.24 -1.79 9.81
CA SER A 29 -2.52 -1.91 10.50
C SER A 29 -2.35 -2.60 11.85
N GLU A 30 -3.05 -2.11 12.86
CA GLU A 30 -3.12 -2.79 14.15
C GLU A 30 -4.08 -3.97 14.01
N PRO A 31 -3.66 -5.21 14.34
CA PRO A 31 -4.53 -6.38 14.16
C PRO A 31 -5.80 -6.33 15.02
N ASP A 32 -5.79 -5.62 16.13
CA ASP A 32 -6.98 -5.42 16.97
C ASP A 32 -8.00 -4.48 16.32
N SER A 33 -7.56 -3.59 15.44
CA SER A 33 -8.44 -2.67 14.71
C SER A 33 -8.85 -3.24 13.35
N PHE A 34 -7.89 -3.71 12.58
CA PHE A 34 -8.14 -4.30 11.26
C PHE A 34 -7.03 -5.30 10.93
N SER A 35 -7.36 -6.59 10.99
CA SER A 35 -6.40 -7.68 10.79
C SER A 35 -6.30 -8.11 9.32
N TRP A 36 -5.26 -8.88 9.02
CA TRP A 36 -5.10 -9.51 7.70
C TRP A 36 -6.28 -10.41 7.33
N GLU A 37 -6.81 -11.15 8.30
CA GLU A 37 -7.99 -12.00 8.08
C GLU A 37 -9.22 -11.17 7.70
N GLN A 38 -9.40 -10.02 8.33
CA GLN A 38 -10.46 -9.07 7.97
C GLN A 38 -10.25 -8.49 6.57
N GLN A 39 -9.00 -8.17 6.19
CA GLN A 39 -8.67 -7.72 4.84
C GLN A 39 -9.00 -8.79 3.79
N LYS A 40 -8.67 -10.05 4.05
CA LYS A 40 -9.02 -11.16 3.16
C LYS A 40 -10.52 -11.35 3.03
N ALA A 41 -11.24 -11.16 4.10
CA ALA A 41 -12.71 -11.28 4.13
C ALA A 41 -13.40 -10.22 3.25
N ARG A 42 -12.75 -9.10 2.95
CA ARG A 42 -13.27 -8.07 2.04
C ARG A 42 -13.27 -8.51 0.57
N GLY A 43 -12.53 -9.56 0.24
CA GLY A 43 -12.47 -10.12 -1.10
C GLY A 43 -12.02 -9.13 -2.17
N LYS A 44 -12.55 -9.26 -3.37
CA LYS A 44 -12.20 -8.40 -4.52
C LYS A 44 -12.65 -6.95 -4.37
N LYS A 45 -13.64 -6.70 -3.54
CA LYS A 45 -14.14 -5.35 -3.26
C LYS A 45 -13.08 -4.50 -2.58
N GLY A 46 -12.26 -5.11 -1.74
CA GLY A 46 -11.23 -4.43 -0.97
C GLY A 46 -11.79 -3.62 0.19
N GLU A 47 -10.92 -2.83 0.78
CA GLU A 47 -11.21 -1.96 1.91
C GLU A 47 -10.55 -0.60 1.70
N ALA A 48 -11.28 0.46 2.02
CA ALA A 48 -10.73 1.81 2.06
C ALA A 48 -9.75 1.93 3.22
N TRP A 49 -8.55 2.44 2.94
CA TRP A 49 -7.49 2.60 3.95
C TRP A 49 -7.69 3.89 4.73
N GLU A 50 -8.75 3.94 5.49
CA GLU A 50 -9.21 5.12 6.23
C GLU A 50 -8.40 5.37 7.51
N GLY A 51 -8.57 6.56 8.07
CA GLY A 51 -8.02 6.90 9.38
C GLY A 51 -6.57 7.33 9.38
N VAL A 52 -5.92 7.41 8.24
CA VAL A 52 -4.54 7.90 8.13
C VAL A 52 -4.50 9.41 8.34
N ARG A 53 -3.75 9.86 9.34
CA ARG A 53 -3.65 11.27 9.76
C ARG A 53 -2.20 11.77 9.74
N ASN A 54 -1.44 11.38 8.73
CA ASN A 54 -0.08 11.80 8.47
C ASN A 54 0.01 12.34 7.04
N PHE A 55 0.54 13.55 6.87
CA PHE A 55 0.61 14.21 5.56
C PHE A 55 1.50 13.47 4.56
N LEU A 56 2.61 12.91 5.01
CA LEU A 56 3.48 12.13 4.14
C LEU A 56 2.80 10.83 3.70
N ALA A 57 2.13 10.13 4.60
CA ALA A 57 1.35 8.94 4.27
C ALA A 57 0.24 9.27 3.26
N ARG A 58 -0.46 10.39 3.45
CA ARG A 58 -1.44 10.88 2.49
C ARG A 58 -0.82 11.14 1.11
N SER A 59 0.32 11.79 1.08
CA SER A 59 1.05 12.06 -0.18
C SER A 59 1.46 10.76 -0.86
N ASN A 60 1.89 9.77 -0.10
CA ASN A 60 2.20 8.44 -0.63
C ASN A 60 0.97 7.79 -1.27
N MET A 61 -0.17 7.81 -0.59
CA MET A 61 -1.42 7.27 -1.13
C MET A 61 -1.86 8.00 -2.41
N LYS A 62 -1.70 9.32 -2.46
CA LYS A 62 -2.02 10.10 -3.65
C LYS A 62 -1.13 9.78 -4.86
N ALA A 63 0.09 9.31 -4.62
CA ALA A 63 1.02 8.89 -5.66
C ALA A 63 0.76 7.47 -6.17
N MET A 64 -0.03 6.68 -5.48
CA MET A 64 -0.32 5.30 -5.85
C MET A 64 -1.16 5.22 -7.12
N ARG A 65 -0.95 4.13 -7.86
CA ARG A 65 -1.68 3.80 -9.08
C ARG A 65 -2.40 2.47 -8.92
N LEU A 66 -3.45 2.26 -9.71
CA LEU A 66 -4.12 0.96 -9.77
C LEU A 66 -3.12 -0.13 -10.14
N GLY A 67 -3.18 -1.24 -9.43
CA GLY A 67 -2.26 -2.36 -9.61
C GLY A 67 -0.96 -2.26 -8.83
N ASP A 68 -0.68 -1.13 -8.18
CA ASP A 68 0.44 -1.02 -7.23
C ASP A 68 0.24 -2.02 -6.11
N ARG A 69 1.33 -2.54 -5.57
CA ARG A 69 1.31 -3.59 -4.56
C ARG A 69 1.90 -3.11 -3.25
N GLY A 70 1.43 -3.68 -2.17
CA GLY A 70 1.89 -3.33 -0.85
C GLY A 70 1.98 -4.52 0.08
N PHE A 71 2.89 -4.44 1.04
CA PHE A 71 2.90 -5.36 2.16
C PHE A 71 1.83 -4.96 3.18
N PHE A 72 1.14 -5.93 3.71
CA PHE A 72 0.27 -5.75 4.86
C PHE A 72 1.05 -6.09 6.12
N TYR A 73 1.27 -5.09 6.95
CA TYR A 73 2.08 -5.21 8.16
C TYR A 73 1.21 -5.04 9.40
N HIS A 74 1.27 -6.03 10.32
CA HIS A 74 0.67 -5.91 11.64
C HIS A 74 1.58 -5.10 12.55
N SER A 75 1.12 -3.90 12.94
CA SER A 75 1.80 -3.05 13.91
C SER A 75 1.34 -3.38 15.33
N ASN A 76 2.08 -2.92 16.34
CA ASN A 76 1.85 -3.15 17.76
C ASN A 76 1.96 -4.61 18.20
N VAL A 77 1.05 -5.46 17.75
CA VAL A 77 0.99 -6.88 18.10
C VAL A 77 1.47 -7.71 16.91
N GLY A 78 2.42 -8.60 17.16
CA GLY A 78 3.02 -9.44 16.13
C GLY A 78 4.19 -8.76 15.41
N LYS A 79 4.05 -7.53 14.98
CA LYS A 79 5.09 -6.73 14.26
C LYS A 79 5.71 -7.53 13.12
N GLU A 80 4.88 -7.89 12.16
CA GLU A 80 5.29 -8.74 11.04
C GLU A 80 4.48 -8.44 9.77
N ILE A 81 5.11 -8.70 8.62
CA ILE A 81 4.46 -8.64 7.32
C ILE A 81 3.75 -9.98 7.11
N VAL A 82 2.43 -9.93 6.91
CA VAL A 82 1.58 -11.13 6.87
C VAL A 82 0.95 -11.40 5.52
N GLY A 83 0.96 -10.42 4.62
CA GLY A 83 0.36 -10.60 3.31
C GLY A 83 0.70 -9.49 2.35
N ILE A 84 0.15 -9.62 1.14
CA ILE A 84 0.30 -8.66 0.06
C ILE A 84 -1.08 -8.18 -0.37
N VAL A 85 -1.20 -6.87 -0.53
CA VAL A 85 -2.39 -6.19 -1.05
C VAL A 85 -2.09 -5.54 -2.39
N GLU A 86 -3.14 -5.25 -3.14
CA GLU A 86 -3.08 -4.51 -4.40
C GLU A 86 -3.99 -3.30 -4.31
N VAL A 87 -3.52 -2.16 -4.80
CA VAL A 87 -4.32 -0.94 -4.87
C VAL A 87 -5.43 -1.14 -5.92
N CYS A 88 -6.67 -1.08 -5.49
CA CYS A 88 -7.85 -1.29 -6.34
C CYS A 88 -8.73 -0.05 -6.51
N ALA A 89 -8.43 1.05 -5.82
CA ALA A 89 -9.03 2.36 -6.08
C ALA A 89 -8.01 3.47 -5.80
N LEU A 90 -8.01 4.47 -6.65
CA LEU A 90 -7.14 5.65 -6.51
C LEU A 90 -7.55 6.48 -5.31
N ALA A 91 -6.65 7.37 -4.87
CA ALA A 91 -6.90 8.24 -3.72
C ALA A 91 -8.22 9.01 -3.89
N HIS A 92 -9.06 8.92 -2.88
CA HIS A 92 -10.38 9.56 -2.79
C HIS A 92 -10.57 10.09 -1.37
N PRO A 93 -11.59 10.95 -1.15
CA PRO A 93 -11.86 11.46 0.19
C PRO A 93 -12.05 10.33 1.21
N ASP A 94 -11.40 10.48 2.35
CA ASP A 94 -11.56 9.57 3.48
C ASP A 94 -12.93 9.79 4.12
N ALA A 95 -13.78 8.78 4.11
CA ALA A 95 -15.15 8.88 4.64
C ALA A 95 -15.17 9.10 6.15
N SER A 96 -14.10 8.77 6.86
CA SER A 96 -13.97 9.03 8.31
C SER A 96 -13.59 10.49 8.62
N ASP A 97 -13.25 11.28 7.60
CA ASP A 97 -12.87 12.69 7.74
C ASP A 97 -13.96 13.62 7.18
N ALA A 98 -14.59 14.36 8.06
CA ALA A 98 -15.63 15.34 7.69
C ALA A 98 -15.06 16.60 7.01
N THR A 99 -13.75 16.87 7.12
CA THR A 99 -13.11 18.08 6.60
C THR A 99 -12.75 18.00 5.12
N GLY A 100 -12.65 16.80 4.55
CA GLY A 100 -12.21 16.57 3.18
C GLY A 100 -10.72 16.74 2.94
N VAL A 101 -9.93 16.98 3.98
CA VAL A 101 -8.47 17.17 3.90
C VAL A 101 -7.76 15.84 3.66
N TRP A 102 -8.26 14.77 4.26
CA TRP A 102 -7.64 13.46 4.22
C TRP A 102 -8.14 12.62 3.06
N LYS A 103 -7.23 11.86 2.49
CA LYS A 103 -7.48 10.96 1.36
C LYS A 103 -7.06 9.55 1.74
N CYS A 104 -7.68 8.58 1.11
CA CYS A 104 -7.30 7.18 1.24
C CYS A 104 -7.40 6.48 -0.12
N VAL A 105 -6.71 5.36 -0.23
CA VAL A 105 -6.86 4.42 -1.36
C VAL A 105 -7.63 3.20 -0.89
N ASP A 106 -8.16 2.42 -1.82
CA ASP A 106 -8.69 1.09 -1.50
C ASP A 106 -7.67 0.04 -1.88
N VAL A 107 -7.54 -0.95 -1.04
CA VAL A 107 -6.66 -2.11 -1.27
C VAL A 107 -7.44 -3.40 -1.09
N ARG A 108 -7.04 -4.43 -1.84
CA ARG A 108 -7.58 -5.78 -1.71
C ARG A 108 -6.47 -6.78 -1.43
N ALA A 109 -6.79 -7.85 -0.72
CA ALA A 109 -5.83 -8.92 -0.48
C ALA A 109 -5.46 -9.61 -1.78
N LEU A 110 -4.17 -9.79 -2.01
CA LEU A 110 -3.64 -10.44 -3.21
C LEU A 110 -3.06 -11.82 -2.90
N ALA A 111 -2.24 -11.92 -1.87
CA ALA A 111 -1.58 -13.18 -1.48
C ALA A 111 -1.24 -13.18 0.00
N ASP A 112 -1.29 -14.36 0.62
CA ASP A 112 -0.72 -14.56 1.95
C ASP A 112 0.80 -14.58 1.88
N MET A 113 1.48 -14.12 2.93
CA MET A 113 2.90 -14.35 3.11
C MET A 113 3.07 -15.73 3.75
N PRO A 114 3.61 -16.74 3.03
CA PRO A 114 3.72 -18.11 3.55
C PRO A 114 4.46 -18.19 4.89
N LYS A 115 5.49 -17.36 5.03
CA LYS A 115 6.23 -17.16 6.28
C LYS A 115 6.16 -15.69 6.65
N PRO A 116 5.37 -15.29 7.66
CA PRO A 116 5.36 -13.90 8.09
C PRO A 116 6.77 -13.39 8.35
N VAL A 117 7.05 -12.19 7.85
CA VAL A 117 8.38 -11.57 7.98
C VAL A 117 8.33 -10.59 9.13
N SER A 118 8.99 -10.92 10.22
CA SER A 118 9.01 -10.10 11.43
C SER A 118 9.86 -8.84 11.25
N LEU A 119 9.53 -7.79 12.02
CA LEU A 119 10.35 -6.58 12.07
C LEU A 119 11.77 -6.90 12.54
N VAL A 120 11.94 -7.83 13.47
CA VAL A 120 13.26 -8.28 13.95
C VAL A 120 14.07 -8.86 12.78
N ALA A 121 13.47 -9.70 11.95
CA ALA A 121 14.13 -10.28 10.79
C ALA A 121 14.49 -9.20 9.75
N VAL A 122 13.62 -8.23 9.53
CA VAL A 122 13.88 -7.09 8.63
C VAL A 122 15.07 -6.27 9.13
N LYS A 123 15.10 -5.95 10.42
CA LYS A 123 16.20 -5.19 11.01
C LYS A 123 17.54 -5.94 10.99
N ALA A 124 17.51 -7.26 11.07
CA ALA A 124 18.69 -8.11 11.01
C ALA A 124 19.25 -8.27 9.59
N ASN A 125 18.47 -7.93 8.57
CA ASN A 125 18.87 -8.09 7.17
C ASN A 125 19.53 -6.81 6.65
N ARG A 126 20.82 -6.90 6.31
CA ARG A 126 21.62 -5.77 5.82
C ARG A 126 21.08 -5.16 4.53
N LYS A 127 20.45 -5.94 3.68
CA LYS A 127 19.83 -5.47 2.43
C LYS A 127 18.62 -4.57 2.68
N LEU A 128 18.04 -4.64 3.87
CA LEU A 128 16.86 -3.88 4.28
C LEU A 128 17.19 -2.75 5.26
N ALA A 129 18.47 -2.47 5.48
CA ALA A 129 18.91 -1.45 6.45
C ALA A 129 18.36 -0.05 6.18
N ASN A 130 18.10 0.29 4.92
CA ASN A 130 17.57 1.58 4.49
C ASN A 130 16.05 1.56 4.25
N MET A 131 15.40 0.45 4.48
CA MET A 131 13.95 0.33 4.32
C MET A 131 13.22 1.32 5.25
N VAL A 132 12.19 1.98 4.74
CA VAL A 132 11.44 2.97 5.51
C VAL A 132 10.84 2.37 6.78
N LEU A 133 10.44 1.10 6.73
CA LEU A 133 9.96 0.36 7.91
C LEU A 133 10.97 0.38 9.06
N VAL A 134 12.26 0.31 8.75
CA VAL A 134 13.34 0.34 9.76
C VAL A 134 13.62 1.78 10.22
N ARG A 135 13.59 2.74 9.30
CA ARG A 135 14.01 4.12 9.56
C ARG A 135 12.90 5.03 10.06
N SER A 136 11.65 4.77 9.69
CA SER A 136 10.51 5.63 10.00
C SER A 136 9.40 4.80 10.63
N SER A 137 9.56 4.48 11.91
CA SER A 137 8.64 3.59 12.64
C SER A 137 7.21 4.12 12.76
N ARG A 138 7.00 5.41 12.59
CA ARG A 138 5.67 6.07 12.74
C ARG A 138 4.95 6.33 11.42
N LEU A 139 5.58 6.09 10.29
CA LEU A 139 4.93 6.29 9.00
C LEU A 139 4.11 5.04 8.65
N SER A 140 2.79 5.19 8.59
CA SER A 140 1.85 4.07 8.41
C SER A 140 1.68 3.62 6.97
N VAL A 141 1.96 4.47 6.00
CA VAL A 141 1.94 4.14 4.57
C VAL A 141 3.28 4.58 3.98
N GLN A 142 4.04 3.62 3.50
CA GLN A 142 5.46 3.80 3.17
C GLN A 142 5.77 3.31 1.76
N PRO A 143 6.70 3.96 1.06
CA PRO A 143 7.26 3.40 -0.16
C PRO A 143 8.22 2.24 0.15
N VAL A 144 8.29 1.30 -0.76
CA VAL A 144 9.22 0.17 -0.73
C VAL A 144 9.93 0.12 -2.07
N THR A 145 11.26 0.00 -2.07
CA THR A 145 12.00 -0.12 -3.32
C THR A 145 11.83 -1.50 -3.94
N PRO A 146 11.99 -1.67 -5.26
CA PRO A 146 11.93 -2.98 -5.90
C PRO A 146 12.89 -4.02 -5.30
N ALA A 147 14.09 -3.60 -4.92
CA ALA A 147 15.08 -4.48 -4.28
C ALA A 147 14.62 -4.94 -2.90
N GLU A 148 14.07 -4.03 -2.10
CA GLU A 148 13.49 -4.35 -0.77
C GLU A 148 12.29 -5.27 -0.92
N TRP A 149 11.43 -5.00 -1.87
CA TRP A 149 10.28 -5.84 -2.18
C TRP A 149 10.69 -7.29 -2.48
N ALA A 150 11.63 -7.47 -3.40
CA ALA A 150 12.12 -8.78 -3.77
C ALA A 150 12.74 -9.52 -2.57
N GLU A 151 13.52 -8.83 -1.75
CA GLU A 151 14.16 -9.44 -0.59
C GLU A 151 13.14 -9.87 0.47
N VAL A 152 12.17 -9.05 0.79
CA VAL A 152 11.11 -9.40 1.75
C VAL A 152 10.26 -10.56 1.23
N CYS A 153 9.88 -10.56 -0.04
CA CYS A 153 9.17 -11.69 -0.65
C CYS A 153 9.97 -12.98 -0.52
N ARG A 154 11.25 -12.94 -0.81
CA ARG A 154 12.15 -14.09 -0.66
C ARG A 154 12.18 -14.59 0.78
N MET A 155 12.31 -13.70 1.76
CA MET A 155 12.28 -14.04 3.19
C MET A 155 10.97 -14.69 3.60
N GLY A 156 9.87 -14.23 3.02
CA GLY A 156 8.52 -14.75 3.28
C GLY A 156 8.16 -16.00 2.50
N GLY A 157 9.05 -16.49 1.62
CA GLY A 157 8.80 -17.68 0.82
C GLY A 157 7.92 -17.45 -0.41
N LEU A 158 7.85 -16.20 -0.89
CA LEU A 158 7.16 -15.82 -2.13
C LEU A 158 8.16 -15.52 -3.25
N ASP A 159 7.81 -15.94 -4.45
CA ASP A 159 8.50 -15.49 -5.65
C ASP A 159 7.94 -14.12 -6.06
N PRO A 160 8.76 -13.05 -6.03
CA PRO A 160 8.28 -11.72 -6.40
C PRO A 160 7.82 -11.64 -7.87
N ALA A 161 8.27 -12.52 -8.73
CA ALA A 161 7.84 -12.58 -10.13
C ALA A 161 6.45 -13.21 -10.31
N SER A 162 5.93 -13.92 -9.30
CA SER A 162 4.64 -14.61 -9.36
C SER A 162 3.46 -13.77 -8.87
N ILE A 163 3.72 -12.56 -8.40
CA ILE A 163 2.71 -11.70 -7.77
C ILE A 163 2.41 -10.50 -8.66
#